data_e10bbddecf0ffee54c9759795e052bf8
#
_entry.id   e10bbddecf0ffee54c9759795e052bf8
#
_cell.length_a   1.000
_cell.length_b   1.000
_cell.length_c   1.000
_cell.angle_alpha   90.00
_cell.angle_beta   90.00
_cell.angle_gamma   90.00
#
_symmetry.space_group_name_H-M   'P 1'
#
loop_
_entity.id
_entity.type
_entity.pdbx_description
1 polymer ?
#
loop_
_entity_poly.entity_id
_entity_poly.type
_entity_poly.pdbx_seq_one_letter_code
_entity_poly.pdbx_strand_id
1 'polypeptide(L)'
;MCIFAVAALAAVLTGSALAAPPPEAASLPPKTVAPLTVTPRTDPPTLASSFPAAGQVIAAGVLVLHITFDQKMEESGFSLAAAPGGEMPQCLATPRLLKDEKTFVLLCTTAPSRHYVLAFNAAPRGGFANIAGTRAAPALLAFSTSPEMGAVDLEDALKTANLTAEDVPIATQP
;
A
#
# COMPACT_ATOMS: atom_id res chain seq x y z
N MET A 1 95.45 -19.55 -18.37
CA MET A 1 96.09 -19.29 -19.68
C MET A 1 95.05 -18.66 -20.58
N CYS A 2 95.47 -17.55 -21.25
CA CYS A 2 94.81 -16.68 -22.24
C CYS A 2 93.67 -15.75 -21.78
N ILE A 3 94.10 -14.65 -21.54
CA ILE A 3 93.88 -13.23 -21.76
C ILE A 3 93.30 -12.99 -23.20
N PHE A 4 92.19 -12.30 -23.31
CA PHE A 4 91.96 -11.29 -24.37
C PHE A 4 91.00 -10.18 -23.87
N ALA A 5 91.59 -8.99 -23.89
CA ALA A 5 90.89 -7.74 -23.70
C ALA A 5 90.28 -7.30 -25.03
N VAL A 6 89.05 -6.80 -25.01
CA VAL A 6 88.53 -5.97 -26.12
C VAL A 6 87.83 -4.80 -25.54
N ALA A 7 88.31 -3.61 -25.83
CA ALA A 7 87.73 -2.33 -25.56
C ALA A 7 86.54 -2.11 -26.52
N ALA A 8 85.41 -1.58 -25.99
CA ALA A 8 84.29 -1.10 -26.79
C ALA A 8 83.85 0.29 -26.37
N LEU A 9 83.82 1.12 -27.34
CA LEU A 9 83.51 2.52 -27.45
C LEU A 9 82.17 2.92 -26.83
N ALA A 10 82.16 3.95 -26.02
CA ALA A 10 80.96 4.56 -25.51
C ALA A 10 80.36 5.54 -26.52
N ALA A 11 79.18 5.31 -27.02
CA ALA A 11 78.41 6.28 -27.76
C ALA A 11 77.33 6.87 -26.82
N VAL A 12 77.50 8.16 -26.50
CA VAL A 12 76.52 8.94 -25.72
C VAL A 12 75.44 9.41 -26.70
N LEU A 13 74.25 8.84 -26.60
CA LEU A 13 73.04 9.31 -27.28
C LEU A 13 72.27 10.16 -26.29
N THR A 14 72.37 11.50 -26.46
CA THR A 14 71.47 12.46 -25.76
C THR A 14 70.08 12.41 -26.37
N GLY A 15 69.19 11.58 -25.79
CA GLY A 15 67.77 11.57 -26.11
C GLY A 15 67.03 12.68 -25.39
N SER A 16 66.57 13.68 -26.15
CA SER A 16 65.63 14.69 -25.61
C SER A 16 64.28 13.98 -25.30
N ALA A 17 63.96 13.82 -24.04
CA ALA A 17 62.65 13.40 -23.59
C ALA A 17 61.62 14.52 -23.82
N LEU A 18 60.77 14.36 -24.86
CA LEU A 18 59.54 15.16 -24.94
C LEU A 18 58.64 14.74 -23.74
N ALA A 19 58.42 15.69 -22.82
CA ALA A 19 57.46 15.51 -21.77
C ALA A 19 56.05 15.40 -22.37
N ALA A 20 55.38 14.27 -22.17
CA ALA A 20 53.98 14.13 -22.51
C ALA A 20 53.12 15.11 -21.67
N PRO A 21 52.09 15.76 -22.26
CA PRO A 21 51.21 16.61 -21.48
C PRO A 21 50.51 15.77 -20.40
N PRO A 22 50.24 16.36 -19.22
CA PRO A 22 49.52 15.66 -18.15
C PRO A 22 48.12 15.24 -18.64
N PRO A 23 47.61 14.07 -18.24
CA PRO A 23 46.27 13.63 -18.62
C PRO A 23 45.29 14.68 -18.10
N GLU A 24 44.53 15.26 -19.05
CA GLU A 24 43.44 16.17 -18.76
C GLU A 24 42.45 15.43 -17.85
N ALA A 25 42.28 15.92 -16.62
CA ALA A 25 41.38 15.34 -15.65
C ALA A 25 39.95 15.37 -16.27
N ALA A 26 39.48 14.22 -16.72
CA ALA A 26 38.12 14.06 -17.22
C ALA A 26 37.17 14.51 -16.08
N SER A 27 36.61 15.71 -16.21
CA SER A 27 35.57 16.19 -15.32
C SER A 27 34.36 15.25 -15.43
N LEU A 28 34.10 14.47 -14.39
CA LEU A 28 32.92 13.65 -14.30
C LEU A 28 31.69 14.54 -14.50
N PRO A 29 30.71 14.14 -15.31
CA PRO A 29 29.49 14.90 -15.49
C PRO A 29 28.82 15.11 -14.11
N PRO A 30 28.22 16.28 -13.85
CA PRO A 30 27.57 16.54 -12.59
C PRO A 30 26.49 15.51 -12.37
N LYS A 31 26.56 14.79 -11.25
CA LYS A 31 25.58 13.79 -10.84
C LYS A 31 24.28 14.52 -10.62
N THR A 32 23.34 14.42 -11.57
CA THR A 32 22.01 14.99 -11.45
C THR A 32 21.32 14.30 -10.27
N VAL A 33 21.21 14.98 -9.15
CA VAL A 33 20.46 14.51 -8.00
C VAL A 33 18.98 14.77 -8.32
N ALA A 34 18.19 13.70 -8.46
CA ALA A 34 16.75 13.86 -8.60
C ALA A 34 16.20 14.58 -7.36
N PRO A 35 15.28 15.54 -7.53
CA PRO A 35 14.67 16.21 -6.39
C PRO A 35 13.97 15.18 -5.49
N LEU A 36 14.37 15.12 -4.24
CA LEU A 36 13.72 14.29 -3.24
C LEU A 36 12.42 14.98 -2.83
N THR A 37 11.29 14.45 -3.26
CA THR A 37 9.99 14.93 -2.78
C THR A 37 9.79 14.41 -1.36
N VAL A 38 9.96 15.27 -0.37
CA VAL A 38 9.62 14.94 1.02
C VAL A 38 8.15 15.21 1.21
N THR A 39 7.35 14.14 1.31
CA THR A 39 5.94 14.25 1.70
C THR A 39 5.89 14.54 3.21
N PRO A 40 5.23 15.63 3.66
CA PRO A 40 5.08 15.90 5.08
C PRO A 40 4.38 14.73 5.77
N ARG A 41 4.81 14.37 6.97
CA ARG A 41 4.06 13.43 7.81
C ARG A 41 2.72 14.06 8.14
N THR A 42 1.65 13.31 7.90
CA THR A 42 0.29 13.67 8.30
C THR A 42 -0.10 12.84 9.52
N ASP A 43 -1.12 13.29 10.25
CA ASP A 43 -1.69 12.49 11.32
C ASP A 43 -2.25 11.17 10.75
N PRO A 44 -2.23 10.07 11.53
CA PRO A 44 -2.82 8.82 11.11
C PRO A 44 -4.30 8.99 10.76
N PRO A 45 -4.77 8.52 9.59
CA PRO A 45 -6.19 8.50 9.27
C PRO A 45 -6.99 7.75 10.35
N THR A 46 -8.20 8.22 10.60
CA THR A 46 -9.13 7.58 11.52
C THR A 46 -10.41 7.15 10.80
N LEU A 47 -11.04 6.08 11.29
CA LEU A 47 -12.33 5.63 10.78
C LEU A 47 -13.41 6.66 11.14
N ALA A 48 -13.95 7.35 10.15
CA ALA A 48 -14.98 8.38 10.33
C ALA A 48 -16.39 7.79 10.40
N SER A 49 -16.69 6.81 9.53
CA SER A 49 -17.97 6.12 9.50
C SER A 49 -17.85 4.73 8.88
N SER A 50 -18.88 3.91 9.10
CA SER A 50 -19.01 2.59 8.46
C SER A 50 -20.47 2.23 8.25
N PHE A 51 -20.70 1.31 7.31
CA PHE A 51 -21.95 0.55 7.22
C PHE A 51 -21.61 -0.95 7.16
N PRO A 52 -22.16 -1.76 8.06
CA PRO A 52 -23.00 -1.38 9.20
C PRO A 52 -22.29 -0.43 10.16
N ALA A 53 -23.05 0.41 10.86
CA ALA A 53 -22.51 1.25 11.92
C ALA A 53 -22.15 0.41 13.16
N ALA A 54 -21.25 0.93 13.98
CA ALA A 54 -20.88 0.25 15.23
C ALA A 54 -22.12 0.01 16.12
N GLY A 55 -22.31 -1.24 16.55
CA GLY A 55 -23.44 -1.69 17.34
C GLY A 55 -24.76 -1.88 16.57
N GLN A 56 -24.77 -1.63 15.26
CA GLN A 56 -25.96 -1.80 14.43
C GLN A 56 -26.39 -3.27 14.34
N VAL A 57 -27.70 -3.50 14.28
CA VAL A 57 -28.29 -4.79 13.91
C VAL A 57 -28.84 -4.65 12.50
N ILE A 58 -28.42 -5.52 11.58
CA ILE A 58 -28.87 -5.57 10.20
C ILE A 58 -29.50 -6.92 9.90
N ALA A 59 -30.28 -7.03 8.83
CA ALA A 59 -30.72 -8.32 8.32
C ALA A 59 -29.56 -9.11 7.71
N ALA A 60 -29.59 -10.43 7.80
CA ALA A 60 -28.56 -11.30 7.24
C ALA A 60 -28.63 -11.37 5.72
N GLY A 61 -27.56 -11.79 5.05
CA GLY A 61 -27.52 -11.99 3.60
C GLY A 61 -26.33 -11.31 2.93
N VAL A 62 -26.53 -10.81 1.74
CA VAL A 62 -25.51 -10.05 0.99
C VAL A 62 -25.31 -8.69 1.64
N LEU A 63 -24.09 -8.34 1.93
CA LEU A 63 -23.69 -7.09 2.59
C LEU A 63 -22.63 -6.36 1.77
N VAL A 64 -22.88 -5.12 1.41
CA VAL A 64 -21.83 -4.21 0.99
C VAL A 64 -21.35 -3.47 2.22
N LEU A 65 -20.28 -4.00 2.81
CA LEU A 65 -19.57 -3.32 3.90
C LEU A 65 -18.84 -2.10 3.33
N HIS A 66 -19.08 -0.92 3.87
CA HIS A 66 -18.24 0.23 3.55
C HIS A 66 -17.65 0.88 4.81
N ILE A 67 -16.44 1.41 4.66
CA ILE A 67 -15.70 2.11 5.68
C ILE A 67 -15.17 3.41 5.10
N THR A 68 -15.40 4.52 5.78
CA THR A 68 -14.97 5.84 5.35
C THR A 68 -13.96 6.40 6.34
N PHE A 69 -12.83 6.87 5.83
CA PHE A 69 -11.80 7.54 6.61
C PHE A 69 -11.96 9.06 6.55
N ASP A 70 -11.38 9.75 7.51
CA ASP A 70 -11.37 11.22 7.61
C ASP A 70 -10.47 11.89 6.58
N GLN A 71 -9.55 11.14 5.96
CA GLN A 71 -8.55 11.62 4.99
C GLN A 71 -8.65 10.87 3.67
N LYS A 72 -7.99 11.39 2.62
CA LYS A 72 -7.79 10.67 1.36
C LYS A 72 -6.83 9.50 1.55
N MET A 73 -7.21 8.35 1.05
CA MET A 73 -6.54 7.08 1.24
C MET A 73 -5.83 6.61 -0.02
N GLU A 74 -4.80 5.80 0.15
CA GLU A 74 -4.19 5.02 -0.91
C GLU A 74 -5.11 3.86 -1.33
N GLU A 75 -5.20 3.59 -2.63
CA GLU A 75 -5.97 2.45 -3.14
C GLU A 75 -5.33 1.10 -2.77
N SER A 76 -4.01 1.08 -2.66
CA SER A 76 -3.23 -0.11 -2.34
C SER A 76 -3.03 -0.27 -0.83
N GLY A 77 -3.18 -1.49 -0.39
CA GLY A 77 -2.93 -1.84 1.01
C GLY A 77 -4.18 -1.76 1.89
N PHE A 78 -4.53 -2.89 2.46
CA PHE A 78 -5.62 -3.00 3.43
C PHE A 78 -5.28 -4.07 4.46
N SER A 79 -5.82 -3.92 5.65
CA SER A 79 -5.73 -4.91 6.71
C SER A 79 -7.08 -5.00 7.39
N LEU A 80 -7.73 -6.14 7.18
CA LEU A 80 -9.02 -6.48 7.75
C LEU A 80 -8.96 -7.92 8.23
N ALA A 81 -9.34 -8.15 9.47
CA ALA A 81 -9.34 -9.48 10.10
C ALA A 81 -10.46 -9.59 11.14
N ALA A 82 -10.79 -10.82 11.53
CA ALA A 82 -11.59 -11.01 12.73
C ALA A 82 -10.82 -10.49 13.95
N ALA A 83 -11.49 -9.74 14.82
CA ALA A 83 -10.91 -9.37 16.10
C ALA A 83 -10.77 -10.61 17.02
N PRO A 84 -9.87 -10.61 18.01
CA PRO A 84 -9.76 -11.70 18.96
C PRO A 84 -11.11 -12.00 19.64
N GLY A 85 -11.58 -13.26 19.50
CA GLY A 85 -12.86 -13.69 20.04
C GLY A 85 -14.10 -13.24 19.24
N GLY A 86 -13.92 -12.56 18.09
CA GLY A 86 -14.98 -12.19 17.17
C GLY A 86 -15.01 -13.06 15.92
N GLU A 87 -16.08 -12.92 15.16
CA GLU A 87 -16.23 -13.49 13.82
C GLU A 87 -16.09 -12.39 12.78
N MET A 88 -15.67 -12.78 11.56
CA MET A 88 -15.69 -11.92 10.38
C MET A 88 -16.70 -12.49 9.38
N PRO A 89 -17.51 -11.66 8.71
CA PRO A 89 -18.34 -12.12 7.61
C PRO A 89 -17.45 -12.67 6.48
N GLN A 90 -18.01 -13.50 5.62
CA GLN A 90 -17.29 -13.99 4.45
C GLN A 90 -17.24 -12.87 3.41
N CYS A 91 -16.10 -12.24 3.26
CA CYS A 91 -15.89 -11.13 2.34
C CYS A 91 -14.97 -11.51 1.20
N LEU A 92 -15.18 -10.89 0.04
CA LEU A 92 -14.22 -10.92 -1.05
C LEU A 92 -12.94 -10.20 -0.62
N ALA A 93 -11.81 -10.74 -1.05
CA ALA A 93 -10.50 -10.37 -0.48
C ALA A 93 -10.04 -8.93 -0.74
N THR A 94 -10.57 -8.25 -1.77
CA THR A 94 -10.07 -6.96 -2.22
C THR A 94 -11.09 -5.85 -2.02
N PRO A 95 -10.86 -4.92 -1.09
CA PRO A 95 -11.66 -3.69 -0.99
C PRO A 95 -11.41 -2.80 -2.22
N ARG A 96 -12.45 -2.10 -2.66
CA ARG A 96 -12.35 -1.06 -3.69
C ARG A 96 -12.45 0.32 -3.04
N LEU A 97 -11.54 1.22 -3.38
CA LEU A 97 -11.63 2.63 -3.02
C LEU A 97 -12.62 3.34 -3.98
N LEU A 98 -13.56 4.09 -3.42
CA LEU A 98 -14.52 4.87 -4.20
C LEU A 98 -13.93 6.18 -4.72
N LYS A 99 -14.68 6.87 -5.59
CA LYS A 99 -14.26 8.15 -6.21
C LYS A 99 -14.01 9.30 -5.23
N ASP A 100 -14.54 9.20 -4.01
CA ASP A 100 -14.29 10.18 -2.94
C ASP A 100 -12.88 10.06 -2.35
N GLU A 101 -12.14 9.02 -2.74
CA GLU A 101 -10.80 8.70 -2.25
C GLU A 101 -10.73 8.49 -0.72
N LYS A 102 -11.85 8.22 -0.06
CA LYS A 102 -11.95 8.04 1.39
C LYS A 102 -12.69 6.78 1.79
N THR A 103 -13.60 6.30 0.95
CA THR A 103 -14.49 5.18 1.26
C THR A 103 -14.04 3.92 0.55
N PHE A 104 -13.80 2.88 1.32
CA PHE A 104 -13.60 1.53 0.79
C PHE A 104 -14.89 0.74 0.89
N VAL A 105 -15.18 -0.04 -0.14
CA VAL A 105 -16.30 -0.98 -0.20
C VAL A 105 -15.82 -2.40 -0.35
N LEU A 106 -16.52 -3.33 0.28
CA LEU A 106 -16.20 -4.75 0.29
C LEU A 106 -17.50 -5.57 0.22
N LEU A 107 -17.59 -6.50 -0.71
CA LEU A 107 -18.72 -7.43 -0.80
C LEU A 107 -18.55 -8.56 0.19
N CYS A 108 -19.53 -8.75 1.05
CA CYS A 108 -19.53 -9.78 2.07
C CYS A 108 -20.85 -10.58 2.06
N THR A 109 -20.83 -11.73 2.73
CA THR A 109 -22.03 -12.51 3.07
C THR A 109 -22.06 -12.70 4.58
N THR A 110 -23.24 -12.48 5.16
CA THR A 110 -23.50 -12.65 6.59
C THR A 110 -24.51 -13.75 6.84
N ALA A 111 -24.38 -14.45 7.98
CA ALA A 111 -25.32 -15.45 8.44
C ALA A 111 -26.30 -14.85 9.47
N PRO A 112 -27.52 -15.41 9.62
CA PRO A 112 -28.50 -14.96 10.61
C PRO A 112 -28.03 -15.14 12.06
N SER A 113 -28.46 -14.23 12.95
CA SER A 113 -28.20 -14.30 14.39
C SER A 113 -26.72 -14.41 14.75
N ARG A 114 -25.87 -13.64 14.07
CA ARG A 114 -24.42 -13.60 14.30
C ARG A 114 -23.98 -12.28 14.87
N HIS A 115 -22.86 -12.32 15.58
CA HIS A 115 -22.16 -11.14 16.06
C HIS A 115 -20.78 -11.08 15.42
N TYR A 116 -20.54 -10.03 14.65
CA TYR A 116 -19.28 -9.83 13.91
C TYR A 116 -18.44 -8.75 14.59
N VAL A 117 -17.13 -9.00 14.69
CA VAL A 117 -16.18 -8.01 15.19
C VAL A 117 -14.96 -7.98 14.27
N LEU A 118 -14.82 -6.91 13.53
CA LEU A 118 -13.75 -6.70 12.56
C LEU A 118 -12.69 -5.78 13.14
N ALA A 119 -11.44 -6.13 12.91
CA ALA A 119 -10.29 -5.31 13.26
C ALA A 119 -9.64 -4.76 11.99
N PHE A 120 -9.51 -3.44 11.92
CA PHE A 120 -8.80 -2.73 10.87
C PHE A 120 -7.41 -2.36 11.36
N ASN A 121 -6.40 -2.56 10.52
CA ASN A 121 -5.00 -2.21 10.81
C ASN A 121 -4.45 -2.76 12.13
N ALA A 122 -4.99 -3.87 12.63
CA ALA A 122 -4.51 -4.52 13.84
C ALA A 122 -3.09 -5.11 13.70
N ALA A 123 -2.71 -5.51 12.49
CA ALA A 123 -1.38 -6.06 12.22
C ALA A 123 -0.29 -4.98 12.28
N PRO A 124 0.95 -5.30 12.71
CA PRO A 124 2.02 -4.32 12.85
C PRO A 124 2.52 -3.75 11.51
N ARG A 125 2.22 -4.41 10.39
CA ARG A 125 2.69 -4.04 9.04
C ARG A 125 1.56 -4.06 8.03
N GLY A 126 1.67 -3.18 7.03
CA GLY A 126 0.67 -3.05 5.96
C GLY A 126 -0.64 -2.45 6.46
N GLY A 127 -1.66 -2.45 5.61
CA GLY A 127 -2.99 -1.99 5.92
C GLY A 127 -3.34 -0.64 5.28
N PHE A 128 -4.50 -0.14 5.61
CA PHE A 128 -4.98 1.15 5.12
C PHE A 128 -4.01 2.27 5.48
N ALA A 129 -3.67 3.09 4.49
CA ALA A 129 -2.82 4.26 4.64
C ALA A 129 -3.38 5.43 3.83
N ASN A 130 -3.03 6.66 4.19
CA ASN A 130 -3.37 7.82 3.38
C ASN A 130 -2.38 8.00 2.22
N ILE A 131 -2.70 8.94 1.32
CA ILE A 131 -1.86 9.25 0.14
C ILE A 131 -0.42 9.72 0.49
N ALA A 132 -0.16 10.08 1.74
CA ALA A 132 1.18 10.39 2.24
C ALA A 132 1.92 9.15 2.79
N GLY A 133 1.32 7.96 2.70
CA GLY A 133 1.86 6.71 3.22
C GLY A 133 1.75 6.59 4.75
N THR A 134 1.03 7.50 5.43
CA THR A 134 0.80 7.38 6.87
C THR A 134 -0.30 6.36 7.12
N ARG A 135 0.02 5.34 7.90
CA ARG A 135 -0.89 4.25 8.22
C ARG A 135 -2.04 4.71 9.10
N ALA A 136 -3.27 4.27 8.78
CA ALA A 136 -4.44 4.56 9.58
C ALA A 136 -4.33 3.94 10.98
N ALA A 137 -4.94 4.61 11.95
CA ALA A 137 -5.05 4.11 13.31
C ALA A 137 -5.81 2.77 13.34
N PRO A 138 -5.42 1.81 14.19
CA PRO A 138 -6.19 0.59 14.39
C PRO A 138 -7.61 0.93 14.87
N ALA A 139 -8.61 0.22 14.32
CA ALA A 139 -10.00 0.40 14.68
C ALA A 139 -10.74 -0.93 14.78
N LEU A 140 -11.83 -0.96 15.52
CA LEU A 140 -12.73 -2.09 15.64
C LEU A 140 -14.12 -1.68 15.16
N LEU A 141 -14.79 -2.59 14.45
CA LEU A 141 -16.19 -2.46 14.07
C LEU A 141 -16.93 -3.71 14.53
N ALA A 142 -17.87 -3.53 15.43
CA ALA A 142 -18.77 -4.60 15.88
C ALA A 142 -20.19 -4.33 15.39
N PHE A 143 -20.86 -5.34 14.85
CA PHE A 143 -22.25 -5.30 14.47
C PHE A 143 -22.88 -6.69 14.59
N SER A 144 -24.20 -6.78 14.52
CA SER A 144 -24.92 -8.06 14.60
C SER A 144 -25.90 -8.22 13.46
N THR A 145 -26.30 -9.45 13.21
CA THR A 145 -27.38 -9.76 12.28
C THR A 145 -28.61 -10.27 13.03
N SER A 146 -29.79 -9.85 12.55
CA SER A 146 -31.07 -10.41 12.99
C SER A 146 -31.25 -11.85 12.45
N PRO A 147 -32.23 -12.61 12.96
CA PRO A 147 -32.60 -13.90 12.37
C PRO A 147 -33.23 -13.76 10.99
N GLU A 148 -33.64 -12.58 10.58
CA GLU A 148 -34.29 -12.32 9.31
C GLU A 148 -33.28 -12.23 8.18
N MET A 149 -33.69 -12.69 7.00
CA MET A 149 -32.94 -12.50 5.75
C MET A 149 -33.27 -11.15 5.15
N GLY A 150 -32.23 -10.42 4.76
CA GLY A 150 -32.29 -9.11 4.11
C GLY A 150 -31.94 -9.20 2.62
N ALA A 151 -30.94 -8.43 2.19
CA ALA A 151 -30.53 -8.40 0.80
C ALA A 151 -30.08 -9.79 0.32
N VAL A 152 -30.67 -10.25 -0.79
CA VAL A 152 -30.36 -11.55 -1.39
C VAL A 152 -29.43 -11.41 -2.60
N ASP A 153 -29.29 -10.21 -3.12
CA ASP A 153 -28.42 -9.87 -4.23
C ASP A 153 -27.65 -8.58 -4.01
N LEU A 154 -26.75 -8.27 -4.94
CA LEU A 154 -25.89 -7.09 -4.86
C LEU A 154 -26.67 -5.77 -5.00
N GLU A 155 -27.73 -5.74 -5.82
CA GLU A 155 -28.51 -4.52 -6.04
C GLU A 155 -29.22 -4.08 -4.76
N ASP A 156 -29.84 -5.03 -4.07
CA ASP A 156 -30.50 -4.77 -2.78
C ASP A 156 -29.48 -4.41 -1.68
N ALA A 157 -28.31 -5.05 -1.69
CA ALA A 157 -27.24 -4.74 -0.75
C ALA A 157 -26.70 -3.32 -0.96
N LEU A 158 -26.52 -2.86 -2.21
CA LEU A 158 -26.13 -1.48 -2.52
C LEU A 158 -27.17 -0.48 -2.05
N LYS A 159 -28.46 -0.72 -2.31
CA LYS A 159 -29.55 0.13 -1.82
C LYS A 159 -29.54 0.25 -0.30
N THR A 160 -29.39 -0.90 0.39
CA THR A 160 -29.33 -0.94 1.85
C THR A 160 -28.16 -0.15 2.43
N ALA A 161 -27.02 -0.18 1.71
CA ALA A 161 -25.81 0.57 2.08
C ALA A 161 -25.85 2.04 1.61
N ASN A 162 -26.93 2.48 0.96
CA ASN A 162 -27.08 3.81 0.35
C ASN A 162 -25.97 4.11 -0.68
N LEU A 163 -25.62 3.10 -1.46
CA LEU A 163 -24.63 3.14 -2.54
C LEU A 163 -25.33 2.99 -3.91
N THR A 164 -24.61 3.35 -4.97
CA THR A 164 -25.09 3.29 -6.34
C THR A 164 -24.45 2.14 -7.12
N ALA A 165 -24.96 1.84 -8.32
CA ALA A 165 -24.34 0.85 -9.21
C ALA A 165 -22.90 1.22 -9.64
N GLU A 166 -22.48 2.49 -9.49
CA GLU A 166 -21.10 2.90 -9.74
C GLU A 166 -20.13 2.52 -8.61
N ASP A 167 -20.66 2.26 -7.42
CA ASP A 167 -19.91 1.96 -6.20
C ASP A 167 -19.71 0.45 -5.98
N VAL A 168 -20.01 -0.37 -6.99
CA VAL A 168 -19.95 -1.83 -6.92
C VAL A 168 -18.56 -2.31 -6.47
N PRO A 169 -18.48 -3.16 -5.43
CA PRO A 169 -17.24 -3.82 -5.05
C PRO A 169 -16.67 -4.64 -6.21
N ILE A 170 -15.35 -4.63 -6.37
CA ILE A 170 -14.70 -5.47 -7.37
C ILE A 170 -14.69 -6.91 -6.85
N ALA A 171 -15.37 -7.80 -7.54
CA ALA A 171 -15.13 -9.23 -7.39
C ALA A 171 -13.81 -9.53 -8.11
N THR A 172 -12.76 -9.80 -7.38
CA THR A 172 -11.54 -10.34 -7.97
C THR A 172 -11.89 -11.72 -8.50
N GLN A 173 -11.92 -11.88 -9.81
CA GLN A 173 -11.98 -13.24 -10.40
C GLN A 173 -10.69 -13.96 -9.99
N PRO A 174 -10.80 -15.25 -9.58
CA PRO A 174 -9.65 -16.06 -9.24
C PRO A 174 -8.72 -16.28 -10.42
#